data_148d6887a8d6cf241d68588200813fc9
#
_entry.id   148d6887a8d6cf241d68588200813fc9
#
_cell.length_a   1.000
_cell.length_b   1.000
_cell.length_c   1.000
_cell.angle_alpha   90.00
_cell.angle_beta   90.00
_cell.angle_gamma   90.00
#
_symmetry.space_group_name_H-M   'P 1'
#
loop_
_entity.id
_entity.type
_entity.pdbx_description
1 polymer ?
#
loop_
_entity_poly.entity_id
_entity_poly.type
_entity_poly.pdbx_seq_one_letter_code
_entity_poly.pdbx_strand_id
1 'polypeptide(L)'
;MDPISKFLVSYKIPIGAWGKAFFTFLTDNFNTVLRAFSNGLNFLLDGMVDGLLLLPPVLLIALIALLAYVLQRSKGLALAVFLGLLFILNQNLWKQTVETLVLVVAAAAASMAIGVPLGIWAAHKPKVYRIMLPVLDLMQTLPTFVYLIPVLTLFGLGNAPGLIVTIIFVIPTSVRLTHLGVTSVPKSIIEAGEAFGATKRQLLWKVELPSALPTIMAGLTQSIMLSLSMVVFAALIGAGGLGTEINRALGSRRIDLGLEAGLAIVVLAIVLDRMTRIGVGGKK
;
A
#
# COMPACT_ATOMS: atom_id res chain seq x y z
N MET A 1 -16.82 -27.08 32.37
CA MET A 1 -15.36 -26.83 32.27
C MET A 1 -14.67 -27.78 33.19
N ASP A 2 -13.69 -28.51 32.67
CA ASP A 2 -12.84 -29.37 33.47
C ASP A 2 -11.91 -28.58 34.41
N PRO A 3 -11.32 -29.19 35.43
CA PRO A 3 -10.45 -28.50 36.41
C PRO A 3 -9.25 -27.80 35.74
N ILE A 4 -8.69 -28.38 34.67
CA ILE A 4 -7.55 -27.84 33.94
C ILE A 4 -7.95 -26.55 33.19
N SER A 5 -9.11 -26.55 32.52
CA SER A 5 -9.64 -25.37 31.85
C SER A 5 -9.93 -24.23 32.82
N LYS A 6 -10.48 -24.52 33.99
CA LYS A 6 -10.72 -23.52 35.06
C LYS A 6 -9.40 -22.91 35.55
N PHE A 7 -8.39 -23.74 35.77
CA PHE A 7 -7.06 -23.27 36.19
C PHE A 7 -6.43 -22.37 35.11
N LEU A 8 -6.44 -22.77 33.81
CA LEU A 8 -5.90 -21.99 32.71
C LEU A 8 -6.60 -20.63 32.53
N VAL A 9 -7.93 -20.61 32.70
CA VAL A 9 -8.71 -19.37 32.62
C VAL A 9 -8.47 -18.43 33.78
N SER A 10 -8.24 -18.99 35.02
CA SER A 10 -7.95 -18.18 36.21
C SER A 10 -6.59 -17.45 36.15
N TYR A 11 -5.63 -18.01 35.41
CA TYR A 11 -4.29 -17.41 35.17
C TYR A 11 -4.19 -16.77 33.79
N LYS A 12 -5.12 -15.85 33.47
CA LYS A 12 -5.12 -15.13 32.20
C LYS A 12 -3.86 -14.27 32.07
N ILE A 13 -3.08 -14.49 30.99
CA ILE A 13 -1.94 -13.65 30.65
C ILE A 13 -2.48 -12.24 30.28
N PRO A 14 -2.05 -11.15 30.94
CA PRO A 14 -2.63 -9.82 30.77
C PRO A 14 -2.09 -9.07 29.53
N ILE A 15 -2.10 -9.71 28.35
CA ILE A 15 -1.58 -9.15 27.09
C ILE A 15 -2.21 -7.80 26.78
N GLY A 16 -3.54 -7.67 26.98
CA GLY A 16 -4.25 -6.43 26.75
C GLY A 16 -3.79 -5.28 27.66
N ALA A 17 -3.51 -5.59 28.95
CA ALA A 17 -3.00 -4.60 29.90
C ALA A 17 -1.59 -4.12 29.51
N TRP A 18 -0.71 -5.04 29.12
CA TRP A 18 0.64 -4.71 28.66
C TRP A 18 0.61 -3.87 27.38
N GLY A 19 -0.22 -4.28 26.42
CA GLY A 19 -0.42 -3.50 25.19
C GLY A 19 -0.94 -2.10 25.48
N LYS A 20 -1.97 -1.97 26.33
CA LYS A 20 -2.49 -0.67 26.74
C LYS A 20 -1.40 0.18 27.42
N ALA A 21 -0.67 -0.36 28.37
CA ALA A 21 0.40 0.36 29.08
C ALA A 21 1.48 0.85 28.10
N PHE A 22 1.88 0.02 27.13
CA PHE A 22 2.85 0.39 26.10
C PHE A 22 2.36 1.56 25.22
N PHE A 23 1.13 1.48 24.70
CA PHE A 23 0.58 2.55 23.87
C PHE A 23 0.31 3.84 24.67
N THR A 24 -0.14 3.73 25.94
CA THR A 24 -0.27 4.88 26.83
C THR A 24 1.08 5.54 27.05
N PHE A 25 2.12 4.78 27.36
CA PHE A 25 3.49 5.31 27.51
C PHE A 25 3.96 6.06 26.24
N LEU A 26 3.72 5.51 25.06
CA LEU A 26 4.06 6.17 23.79
C LEU A 26 3.27 7.47 23.60
N THR A 27 1.98 7.46 23.92
CA THR A 27 1.14 8.64 23.78
C THR A 27 1.55 9.74 24.76
N ASP A 28 1.80 9.40 26.03
CA ASP A 28 2.13 10.38 27.06
C ASP A 28 3.49 11.05 26.81
N ASN A 29 4.47 10.28 26.32
CA ASN A 29 5.82 10.81 26.13
C ASN A 29 6.07 11.40 24.74
N PHE A 30 5.36 10.93 23.69
CA PHE A 30 5.64 11.28 22.29
C PHE A 30 4.46 11.93 21.56
N ASN A 31 3.38 12.30 22.27
CA ASN A 31 2.17 12.85 21.64
C ASN A 31 2.47 14.02 20.70
N THR A 32 3.28 14.98 21.14
CA THR A 32 3.64 16.15 20.32
C THR A 32 4.31 15.76 19.01
N VAL A 33 5.26 14.82 19.05
CA VAL A 33 6.00 14.36 17.87
C VAL A 33 5.08 13.56 16.95
N LEU A 34 4.27 12.65 17.51
CA LEU A 34 3.32 11.82 16.76
C LEU A 34 2.26 12.68 16.06
N ARG A 35 1.72 13.68 16.77
CA ARG A 35 0.75 14.64 16.20
C ARG A 35 1.39 15.55 15.15
N ALA A 36 2.60 16.07 15.40
CA ALA A 36 3.32 16.87 14.41
C ALA A 36 3.58 16.06 13.13
N PHE A 37 3.99 14.80 13.26
CA PHE A 37 4.20 13.90 12.13
C PHE A 37 2.88 13.63 11.37
N SER A 38 1.79 13.32 12.10
CA SER A 38 0.46 13.12 11.51
C SER A 38 -0.02 14.36 10.76
N ASN A 39 0.12 15.55 11.37
CA ASN A 39 -0.26 16.81 10.74
C ASN A 39 0.57 17.12 9.48
N GLY A 40 1.87 16.83 9.51
CA GLY A 40 2.76 16.99 8.36
C GLY A 40 2.35 16.07 7.20
N LEU A 41 2.02 14.80 7.49
CA LEU A 41 1.51 13.87 6.49
C LEU A 41 0.14 14.30 5.94
N ASN A 42 -0.78 14.73 6.81
CA ASN A 42 -2.09 15.26 6.36
C ASN A 42 -1.88 16.46 5.43
N PHE A 43 -1.05 17.44 5.82
CA PHE A 43 -0.75 18.61 4.99
C PHE A 43 -0.20 18.22 3.61
N LEU A 44 0.67 17.21 3.55
CA LEU A 44 1.22 16.72 2.31
C LEU A 44 0.15 16.02 1.45
N LEU A 45 -0.65 15.14 2.05
CA LEU A 45 -1.71 14.41 1.33
C LEU A 45 -2.80 15.36 0.84
N ASP A 46 -3.27 16.25 1.70
CA ASP A 46 -4.31 17.23 1.37
C ASP A 46 -3.81 18.19 0.28
N GLY A 47 -2.54 18.65 0.37
CA GLY A 47 -1.91 19.45 -0.67
C GLY A 47 -1.80 18.74 -2.02
N MET A 48 -1.54 17.41 -2.03
CA MET A 48 -1.56 16.61 -3.27
C MET A 48 -2.98 16.50 -3.84
N VAL A 49 -3.98 16.26 -3.00
CA VAL A 49 -5.40 16.19 -3.41
C VAL A 49 -5.85 17.53 -3.97
N ASP A 50 -5.63 18.61 -3.23
CA ASP A 50 -6.02 19.96 -3.64
C ASP A 50 -5.32 20.37 -4.93
N GLY A 51 -4.03 20.07 -5.07
CA GLY A 51 -3.27 20.33 -6.29
C GLY A 51 -3.84 19.61 -7.53
N LEU A 52 -4.28 18.36 -7.38
CA LEU A 52 -4.94 17.62 -8.46
C LEU A 52 -6.35 18.16 -8.74
N LEU A 53 -7.10 18.58 -7.73
CA LEU A 53 -8.44 19.12 -7.87
C LEU A 53 -8.47 20.56 -8.42
N LEU A 54 -7.34 21.29 -8.44
CA LEU A 54 -7.24 22.57 -9.15
C LEU A 54 -7.46 22.40 -10.66
N LEU A 55 -7.15 21.25 -11.21
CA LEU A 55 -7.37 20.97 -12.62
C LEU A 55 -8.85 20.62 -12.87
N PRO A 56 -9.45 21.11 -13.98
CA PRO A 56 -10.75 20.64 -14.42
C PRO A 56 -10.77 19.11 -14.51
N PRO A 57 -11.81 18.42 -14.00
CA PRO A 57 -11.84 16.94 -13.96
C PRO A 57 -11.56 16.28 -15.31
N VAL A 58 -12.14 16.80 -16.39
CA VAL A 58 -11.94 16.25 -17.74
C VAL A 58 -10.49 16.40 -18.22
N LEU A 59 -9.82 17.50 -17.84
CA LEU A 59 -8.41 17.71 -18.17
C LEU A 59 -7.52 16.71 -17.40
N LEU A 60 -7.78 16.50 -16.11
CA LEU A 60 -7.03 15.53 -15.30
C LEU A 60 -7.24 14.10 -15.83
N ILE A 61 -8.47 13.74 -16.21
CA ILE A 61 -8.78 12.46 -16.87
C ILE A 61 -7.98 12.29 -18.15
N ALA A 62 -7.95 13.32 -19.00
CA ALA A 62 -7.18 13.30 -20.24
C ALA A 62 -5.67 13.14 -19.99
N LEU A 63 -5.13 13.81 -18.97
CA LEU A 63 -3.72 13.67 -18.58
C LEU A 63 -3.40 12.26 -18.07
N ILE A 64 -4.26 11.66 -17.25
CA ILE A 64 -4.08 10.27 -16.78
C ILE A 64 -4.16 9.30 -17.96
N ALA A 65 -5.11 9.48 -18.88
CA ALA A 65 -5.22 8.65 -20.09
C ALA A 65 -3.99 8.81 -21.01
N LEU A 66 -3.48 10.03 -21.15
CA LEU A 66 -2.24 10.31 -21.89
C LEU A 66 -1.04 9.61 -21.22
N LEU A 67 -0.93 9.69 -19.90
CA LEU A 67 0.11 9.01 -19.14
C LEU A 67 0.03 7.49 -19.35
N ALA A 68 -1.19 6.91 -19.30
CA ALA A 68 -1.41 5.50 -19.60
C ALA A 68 -0.96 5.14 -21.03
N TYR A 69 -1.23 6.00 -22.00
CA TYR A 69 -0.76 5.82 -23.38
C TYR A 69 0.77 5.85 -23.48
N VAL A 70 1.42 6.84 -22.85
CA VAL A 70 2.90 6.97 -22.88
C VAL A 70 3.58 5.75 -22.25
N LEU A 71 3.05 5.27 -21.10
CA LEU A 71 3.62 4.13 -20.37
C LEU A 71 3.44 2.81 -21.13
N GLN A 72 2.28 2.57 -21.70
CA GLN A 72 1.91 1.27 -22.29
C GLN A 72 1.89 1.26 -23.82
N ARG A 73 1.99 2.42 -24.44
CA ARG A 73 1.92 2.62 -25.91
C ARG A 73 0.68 1.94 -26.55
N SER A 74 -0.41 1.81 -25.81
CA SER A 74 -1.66 1.18 -26.23
C SER A 74 -2.80 2.19 -26.28
N LYS A 75 -3.31 2.45 -27.50
CA LYS A 75 -4.46 3.35 -27.70
C LYS A 75 -5.74 2.80 -27.06
N GLY A 76 -5.95 1.46 -27.10
CA GLY A 76 -7.10 0.82 -26.49
C GLY A 76 -7.10 0.97 -24.96
N LEU A 77 -5.93 0.86 -24.34
CA LEU A 77 -5.81 1.08 -22.90
C LEU A 77 -6.10 2.54 -22.52
N ALA A 78 -5.51 3.50 -23.25
CA ALA A 78 -5.76 4.92 -23.00
C ALA A 78 -7.25 5.27 -23.12
N LEU A 79 -7.93 4.72 -24.13
CA LEU A 79 -9.38 4.91 -24.31
C LEU A 79 -10.16 4.27 -23.15
N ALA A 80 -9.79 3.06 -22.71
CA ALA A 80 -10.44 2.39 -21.59
C ALA A 80 -10.26 3.15 -20.27
N VAL A 81 -9.06 3.70 -20.02
CA VAL A 81 -8.77 4.56 -18.86
C VAL A 81 -9.61 5.84 -18.92
N PHE A 82 -9.65 6.49 -20.09
CA PHE A 82 -10.43 7.72 -20.29
C PHE A 82 -11.92 7.48 -20.02
N LEU A 83 -12.50 6.45 -20.63
CA LEU A 83 -13.92 6.13 -20.47
C LEU A 83 -14.25 5.67 -19.03
N GLY A 84 -13.37 4.88 -18.41
CA GLY A 84 -13.54 4.44 -17.03
C GLY A 84 -13.54 5.59 -16.03
N LEU A 85 -12.62 6.55 -16.18
CA LEU A 85 -12.58 7.73 -15.32
C LEU A 85 -13.74 8.70 -15.61
N LEU A 86 -14.20 8.83 -16.86
CA LEU A 86 -15.42 9.56 -17.18
C LEU A 86 -16.66 8.93 -16.55
N PHE A 87 -16.74 7.59 -16.50
CA PHE A 87 -17.80 6.90 -15.77
C PHE A 87 -17.80 7.29 -14.29
N ILE A 88 -16.64 7.31 -13.62
CA ILE A 88 -16.52 7.73 -12.22
C ILE A 88 -16.98 9.19 -12.04
N LEU A 89 -16.58 10.08 -12.95
CA LEU A 89 -17.01 11.47 -12.94
C LEU A 89 -18.54 11.59 -13.10
N ASN A 90 -19.15 10.79 -13.96
CA ASN A 90 -20.61 10.73 -14.16
C ASN A 90 -21.35 10.29 -12.89
N GLN A 91 -20.75 9.40 -12.08
CA GLN A 91 -21.29 8.98 -10.78
C GLN A 91 -21.12 10.03 -9.67
N ASN A 92 -20.58 11.22 -9.97
CA ASN A 92 -20.29 12.30 -9.00
C ASN A 92 -19.33 11.88 -7.87
N LEU A 93 -18.44 10.91 -8.13
CA LEU A 93 -17.46 10.37 -7.17
C LEU A 93 -16.02 10.85 -7.45
N TRP A 94 -15.87 11.96 -8.21
CA TRP A 94 -14.57 12.42 -8.67
C TRP A 94 -13.63 12.81 -7.53
N LYS A 95 -14.12 13.62 -6.57
CA LYS A 95 -13.31 14.06 -5.42
C LYS A 95 -12.81 12.86 -4.62
N GLN A 96 -13.71 11.95 -4.26
CA GLN A 96 -13.40 10.73 -3.50
C GLN A 96 -12.42 9.82 -4.28
N THR A 97 -12.49 9.82 -5.59
CA THR A 97 -11.55 9.07 -6.44
C THR A 97 -10.16 9.67 -6.40
N VAL A 98 -10.02 10.99 -6.46
CA VAL A 98 -8.72 11.68 -6.35
C VAL A 98 -8.11 11.45 -4.96
N GLU A 99 -8.90 11.56 -3.89
CA GLU A 99 -8.46 11.27 -2.52
C GLU A 99 -7.95 9.82 -2.39
N THR A 100 -8.70 8.86 -2.94
CA THR A 100 -8.29 7.44 -2.96
C THR A 100 -7.02 7.24 -3.78
N LEU A 101 -6.92 7.86 -4.96
CA LEU A 101 -5.75 7.78 -5.82
C LEU A 101 -4.49 8.25 -5.09
N VAL A 102 -4.55 9.42 -4.45
CA VAL A 102 -3.43 9.99 -3.69
C VAL A 102 -3.03 9.06 -2.54
N LEU A 103 -3.98 8.60 -1.74
CA LEU A 103 -3.71 7.72 -0.59
C LEU A 103 -3.09 6.39 -1.03
N VAL A 104 -3.61 5.77 -2.09
CA VAL A 104 -3.12 4.48 -2.61
C VAL A 104 -1.72 4.61 -3.21
N VAL A 105 -1.49 5.64 -4.02
CA VAL A 105 -0.18 5.88 -4.64
C VAL A 105 0.86 6.21 -3.56
N ALA A 106 0.52 7.06 -2.58
CA ALA A 106 1.40 7.39 -1.47
C ALA A 106 1.72 6.15 -0.62
N ALA A 107 0.71 5.32 -0.30
CA ALA A 107 0.91 4.09 0.47
C ALA A 107 1.80 3.08 -0.28
N ALA A 108 1.53 2.84 -1.56
CA ALA A 108 2.34 1.95 -2.38
C ALA A 108 3.78 2.46 -2.54
N ALA A 109 3.97 3.75 -2.81
CA ALA A 109 5.29 4.37 -2.93
C ALA A 109 6.08 4.26 -1.62
N ALA A 110 5.48 4.60 -0.47
CA ALA A 110 6.12 4.49 0.83
C ALA A 110 6.45 3.03 1.19
N SER A 111 5.52 2.10 0.91
CA SER A 111 5.74 0.68 1.14
C SER A 111 6.87 0.12 0.28
N MET A 112 6.99 0.55 -0.97
CA MET A 112 8.10 0.17 -1.85
C MET A 112 9.42 0.82 -1.41
N ALA A 113 9.39 2.11 -1.02
CA ALA A 113 10.58 2.81 -0.53
C ALA A 113 11.19 2.15 0.71
N ILE A 114 10.38 1.55 1.57
CA ILE A 114 10.81 0.79 2.75
C ILE A 114 11.07 -0.67 2.38
N GLY A 115 10.16 -1.29 1.66
CA GLY A 115 10.15 -2.73 1.40
C GLY A 115 11.26 -3.18 0.45
N VAL A 116 11.59 -2.38 -0.57
CA VAL A 116 12.66 -2.73 -1.53
C VAL A 116 14.04 -2.78 -0.85
N PRO A 117 14.49 -1.76 -0.09
CA PRO A 117 15.76 -1.85 0.63
C PRO A 117 15.82 -3.00 1.64
N LEU A 118 14.73 -3.22 2.38
CA LEU A 118 14.65 -4.32 3.34
C LEU A 118 14.67 -5.69 2.64
N GLY A 119 13.97 -5.84 1.51
CA GLY A 119 13.96 -7.05 0.71
C GLY A 119 15.33 -7.38 0.12
N ILE A 120 16.06 -6.37 -0.41
CA ILE A 120 17.44 -6.51 -0.89
C ILE A 120 18.36 -6.93 0.25
N TRP A 121 18.28 -6.27 1.41
CA TRP A 121 19.07 -6.60 2.57
C TRP A 121 18.84 -8.04 3.04
N ALA A 122 17.58 -8.44 3.10
CA ALA A 122 17.16 -9.79 3.47
C ALA A 122 17.64 -10.85 2.45
N ALA A 123 17.66 -10.54 1.15
CA ALA A 123 18.16 -11.43 0.09
C ALA A 123 19.65 -11.74 0.25
N HIS A 124 20.46 -10.74 0.63
CA HIS A 124 21.90 -10.92 0.85
C HIS A 124 22.26 -11.50 2.22
N LYS A 125 21.32 -11.53 3.17
CA LYS A 125 21.53 -12.02 4.53
C LYS A 125 20.42 -12.97 4.98
N PRO A 126 20.55 -14.28 4.72
CA PRO A 126 19.51 -15.28 5.04
C PRO A 126 19.09 -15.29 6.53
N LYS A 127 20.03 -14.96 7.43
CA LYS A 127 19.71 -14.82 8.87
C LYS A 127 18.73 -13.68 9.14
N VAL A 128 18.90 -12.54 8.44
CA VAL A 128 18.00 -11.38 8.55
C VAL A 128 16.60 -11.75 8.06
N TYR A 129 16.51 -12.39 6.90
CA TYR A 129 15.22 -12.83 6.35
C TYR A 129 14.48 -13.76 7.31
N ARG A 130 15.21 -14.74 7.90
CA ARG A 130 14.64 -15.69 8.87
C ARG A 130 14.07 -15.00 10.13
N ILE A 131 14.71 -13.92 10.60
CA ILE A 131 14.21 -13.12 11.72
C ILE A 131 13.03 -12.24 11.31
N MET A 132 13.05 -11.71 10.09
CA MET A 132 11.98 -10.85 9.57
C MET A 132 10.70 -11.64 9.28
N LEU A 133 10.79 -12.88 8.83
CA LEU A 133 9.65 -13.70 8.41
C LEU A 133 8.51 -13.72 9.44
N PRO A 134 8.73 -14.06 10.74
CA PRO A 134 7.64 -14.07 11.71
C PRO A 134 6.97 -12.71 11.89
N VAL A 135 7.73 -11.62 11.78
CA VAL A 135 7.20 -10.25 11.87
C VAL A 135 6.33 -9.94 10.65
N LEU A 136 6.81 -10.26 9.44
CA LEU A 136 6.06 -10.08 8.20
C LEU A 136 4.79 -10.94 8.19
N ASP A 137 4.87 -12.17 8.72
CA ASP A 137 3.71 -13.06 8.86
C ASP A 137 2.68 -12.47 9.83
N LEU A 138 3.12 -12.01 10.99
CA LEU A 138 2.27 -11.36 11.98
C LEU A 138 1.57 -10.13 11.39
N MET A 139 2.31 -9.31 10.64
CA MET A 139 1.75 -8.13 9.97
C MET A 139 0.67 -8.45 8.92
N GLN A 140 0.63 -9.65 8.34
CA GLN A 140 -0.39 -10.04 7.35
C GLN A 140 -1.49 -10.94 7.90
N THR A 141 -1.24 -11.62 9.03
CA THR A 141 -2.22 -12.53 9.64
C THR A 141 -3.11 -11.85 10.67
N LEU A 142 -2.65 -10.73 11.26
CA LEU A 142 -3.50 -9.97 12.17
C LEU A 142 -4.70 -9.38 11.40
N PRO A 143 -5.92 -9.52 11.96
CA PRO A 143 -7.09 -8.86 11.37
C PRO A 143 -6.86 -7.35 11.21
N THR A 144 -7.26 -6.80 10.08
CA THR A 144 -7.03 -5.39 9.72
C THR A 144 -7.51 -4.41 10.80
N PHE A 145 -8.65 -4.70 11.43
CA PHE A 145 -9.17 -3.87 12.52
C PHE A 145 -8.24 -3.74 13.72
N VAL A 146 -7.38 -4.73 13.97
CA VAL A 146 -6.44 -4.70 15.10
C VAL A 146 -5.39 -3.60 14.92
N TYR A 147 -5.03 -3.27 13.68
CA TYR A 147 -4.10 -2.17 13.39
C TYR A 147 -4.72 -0.79 13.56
N LEU A 148 -6.03 -0.66 13.33
CA LEU A 148 -6.72 0.62 13.40
C LEU A 148 -6.64 1.22 14.81
N ILE A 149 -6.78 0.39 15.85
CA ILE A 149 -6.82 0.85 17.24
C ILE A 149 -5.52 1.57 17.67
N PRO A 150 -4.32 0.94 17.57
CA PRO A 150 -3.08 1.60 17.93
C PRO A 150 -2.76 2.79 17.04
N VAL A 151 -3.00 2.71 15.73
CA VAL A 151 -2.74 3.83 14.82
C VAL A 151 -3.65 5.02 15.13
N LEU A 152 -4.93 4.77 15.40
CA LEU A 152 -5.88 5.80 15.83
C LEU A 152 -5.44 6.46 17.15
N THR A 153 -4.99 5.65 18.13
CA THR A 153 -4.54 6.13 19.43
C THR A 153 -3.32 7.03 19.30
N LEU A 154 -2.34 6.66 18.47
CA LEU A 154 -1.07 7.38 18.31
C LEU A 154 -1.20 8.63 17.43
N PHE A 155 -1.92 8.53 16.30
CA PHE A 155 -1.92 9.54 15.24
C PHE A 155 -3.24 10.30 15.10
N GLY A 156 -4.31 9.84 15.74
CA GLY A 156 -5.65 10.44 15.67
C GLY A 156 -6.46 9.97 14.45
N LEU A 157 -7.45 10.80 14.08
CA LEU A 157 -8.31 10.58 12.90
C LEU A 157 -7.75 11.32 11.69
N GLY A 158 -7.97 10.80 10.47
CA GLY A 158 -7.70 11.50 9.22
C GLY A 158 -6.95 10.66 8.18
N ASN A 159 -6.44 11.34 7.15
CA ASN A 159 -5.74 10.73 6.03
C ASN A 159 -4.38 10.11 6.44
N ALA A 160 -3.64 10.78 7.33
CA ALA A 160 -2.34 10.29 7.80
C ALA A 160 -2.41 8.95 8.53
N PRO A 161 -3.27 8.74 9.55
CA PRO A 161 -3.43 7.41 10.14
C PRO A 161 -3.93 6.37 9.14
N GLY A 162 -4.81 6.74 8.19
CA GLY A 162 -5.23 5.88 7.09
C GLY A 162 -4.06 5.44 6.20
N LEU A 163 -3.16 6.37 5.86
CA LEU A 163 -1.93 6.09 5.14
C LEU A 163 -1.01 5.14 5.92
N ILE A 164 -0.77 5.45 7.20
CA ILE A 164 0.14 4.66 8.06
C ILE A 164 -0.33 3.21 8.18
N VAL A 165 -1.61 2.99 8.46
CA VAL A 165 -2.15 1.63 8.59
C VAL A 165 -2.05 0.88 7.27
N THR A 166 -2.27 1.55 6.14
CA THR A 166 -2.13 0.96 4.80
C THR A 166 -0.69 0.57 4.53
N ILE A 167 0.28 1.43 4.85
CA ILE A 167 1.71 1.14 4.70
C ILE A 167 2.09 -0.10 5.53
N ILE A 168 1.70 -0.15 6.81
CA ILE A 168 2.01 -1.29 7.70
C ILE A 168 1.50 -2.59 7.10
N PHE A 169 0.28 -2.60 6.55
CA PHE A 169 -0.32 -3.80 5.94
C PHE A 169 0.36 -4.22 4.64
N VAL A 170 0.88 -3.26 3.86
CA VAL A 170 1.41 -3.50 2.51
C VAL A 170 2.91 -3.82 2.49
N ILE A 171 3.70 -3.28 3.43
CA ILE A 171 5.17 -3.48 3.51
C ILE A 171 5.59 -4.95 3.36
N PRO A 172 4.96 -5.94 4.01
CA PRO A 172 5.39 -7.33 3.89
C PRO A 172 5.40 -7.85 2.45
N THR A 173 4.44 -7.44 1.64
CA THR A 173 4.36 -7.81 0.22
C THR A 173 5.54 -7.25 -0.56
N SER A 174 5.85 -5.96 -0.37
CA SER A 174 6.99 -5.29 -1.01
C SER A 174 8.31 -5.95 -0.63
N VAL A 175 8.51 -6.28 0.66
CA VAL A 175 9.71 -6.98 1.15
C VAL A 175 9.84 -8.36 0.53
N ARG A 176 8.78 -9.17 0.56
CA ARG A 176 8.80 -10.56 0.09
C ARG A 176 9.04 -10.67 -1.42
N LEU A 177 8.35 -9.84 -2.21
CA LEU A 177 8.51 -9.87 -3.66
C LEU A 177 9.87 -9.31 -4.10
N THR A 178 10.42 -8.33 -3.38
CA THR A 178 11.80 -7.88 -3.63
C THR A 178 12.81 -8.96 -3.25
N HIS A 179 12.68 -9.56 -2.07
CA HIS A 179 13.52 -10.69 -1.65
C HIS A 179 13.47 -11.82 -2.68
N LEU A 180 12.27 -12.22 -3.10
CA LEU A 180 12.09 -13.26 -4.12
C LEU A 180 12.77 -12.88 -5.43
N GLY A 181 12.56 -11.65 -5.91
CA GLY A 181 13.16 -11.17 -7.16
C GLY A 181 14.68 -11.24 -7.14
N VAL A 182 15.30 -10.76 -6.07
CA VAL A 182 16.77 -10.75 -5.94
C VAL A 182 17.33 -12.18 -5.77
N THR A 183 16.68 -13.02 -4.96
CA THR A 183 17.15 -14.41 -4.74
C THR A 183 16.90 -15.33 -5.93
N SER A 184 16.01 -14.95 -6.85
CA SER A 184 15.72 -15.72 -8.08
C SER A 184 16.68 -15.42 -9.23
N VAL A 185 17.62 -14.49 -9.06
CA VAL A 185 18.62 -14.21 -10.08
C VAL A 185 19.53 -15.44 -10.29
N PRO A 186 19.70 -15.95 -11.53
CA PRO A 186 20.51 -17.12 -11.78
C PRO A 186 21.97 -16.93 -11.31
N LYS A 187 22.49 -17.90 -10.57
CA LYS A 187 23.87 -17.85 -10.06
C LYS A 187 24.88 -17.67 -11.16
N SER A 188 24.67 -18.30 -12.32
CA SER A 188 25.55 -18.18 -13.49
C SER A 188 25.74 -16.72 -13.95
N ILE A 189 24.73 -15.90 -13.84
CA ILE A 189 24.82 -14.47 -14.21
C ILE A 189 25.64 -13.70 -13.15
N ILE A 190 25.48 -14.04 -11.88
CA ILE A 190 26.24 -13.44 -10.77
C ILE A 190 27.72 -13.84 -10.91
N GLU A 191 28.00 -15.13 -11.09
CA GLU A 191 29.35 -15.66 -11.27
C GLU A 191 30.05 -15.08 -12.52
N ALA A 192 29.32 -14.90 -13.61
CA ALA A 192 29.86 -14.21 -14.78
C ALA A 192 30.24 -12.75 -14.45
N GLY A 193 29.39 -12.02 -13.74
CA GLY A 193 29.71 -10.66 -13.30
C GLY A 193 30.95 -10.60 -12.40
N GLU A 194 31.11 -11.57 -11.50
CA GLU A 194 32.27 -11.68 -10.62
C GLU A 194 33.55 -12.00 -11.43
N ALA A 195 33.46 -12.91 -12.41
CA ALA A 195 34.56 -13.23 -13.30
C ALA A 195 35.09 -12.04 -14.12
N PHE A 196 34.19 -11.08 -14.44
CA PHE A 196 34.57 -9.80 -15.06
C PHE A 196 35.07 -8.76 -14.05
N GLY A 197 35.26 -9.12 -12.78
CA GLY A 197 35.81 -8.23 -11.75
C GLY A 197 34.80 -7.23 -11.19
N ALA A 198 33.49 -7.49 -11.32
CA ALA A 198 32.48 -6.60 -10.78
C ALA A 198 32.49 -6.59 -9.24
N THR A 199 32.48 -5.40 -8.66
CA THR A 199 32.31 -5.24 -7.20
C THR A 199 30.88 -5.62 -6.78
N LYS A 200 30.66 -5.96 -5.50
CA LYS A 200 29.33 -6.27 -4.94
C LYS A 200 28.29 -5.19 -5.26
N ARG A 201 28.68 -3.91 -5.23
CA ARG A 201 27.78 -2.80 -5.58
C ARG A 201 27.45 -2.79 -7.08
N GLN A 202 28.40 -3.11 -7.92
CA GLN A 202 28.17 -3.24 -9.38
C GLN A 202 27.27 -4.43 -9.70
N LEU A 203 27.47 -5.58 -9.04
CA LEU A 203 26.59 -6.75 -9.15
C LEU A 203 25.15 -6.39 -8.78
N LEU A 204 24.94 -5.75 -7.63
CA LEU A 204 23.60 -5.34 -7.21
C LEU A 204 22.92 -4.44 -8.25
N TRP A 205 23.59 -3.35 -8.67
CA TRP A 205 22.94 -2.33 -9.50
C TRP A 205 22.87 -2.68 -10.99
N LYS A 206 23.84 -3.45 -11.51
CA LYS A 206 23.95 -3.75 -12.95
C LYS A 206 23.46 -5.13 -13.33
N VAL A 207 23.35 -6.06 -12.36
CA VAL A 207 23.00 -7.46 -12.60
C VAL A 207 21.73 -7.85 -11.84
N GLU A 208 21.77 -7.79 -10.50
CA GLU A 208 20.70 -8.31 -9.66
C GLU A 208 19.41 -7.49 -9.79
N LEU A 209 19.48 -6.17 -9.57
CA LEU A 209 18.31 -5.31 -9.64
C LEU A 209 17.64 -5.28 -11.02
N PRO A 210 18.35 -5.13 -12.14
CA PRO A 210 17.71 -5.23 -13.44
C PRO A 210 17.05 -6.58 -13.69
N SER A 211 17.65 -7.67 -13.24
CA SER A 211 17.10 -9.03 -13.37
C SER A 211 15.89 -9.25 -12.43
N ALA A 212 15.90 -8.65 -11.24
CA ALA A 212 14.83 -8.73 -10.25
C ALA A 212 13.67 -7.76 -10.54
N LEU A 213 13.88 -6.75 -11.39
CA LEU A 213 12.94 -5.67 -11.64
C LEU A 213 11.51 -6.16 -11.99
N PRO A 214 11.30 -7.17 -12.84
CA PRO A 214 9.97 -7.68 -13.14
C PRO A 214 9.20 -8.14 -11.87
N THR A 215 9.89 -8.85 -10.97
CA THR A 215 9.30 -9.34 -9.71
C THR A 215 9.07 -8.20 -8.72
N ILE A 216 9.98 -7.21 -8.65
CA ILE A 216 9.80 -6.00 -7.84
C ILE A 216 8.59 -5.20 -8.33
N MET A 217 8.41 -5.07 -9.64
CA MET A 217 7.25 -4.39 -10.23
C MET A 217 5.94 -5.16 -9.99
N ALA A 218 5.98 -6.50 -9.98
CA ALA A 218 4.84 -7.29 -9.51
C ALA A 218 4.53 -6.98 -8.04
N GLY A 219 5.55 -6.74 -7.22
CA GLY A 219 5.42 -6.24 -5.85
C GLY A 219 4.71 -4.88 -5.76
N LEU A 220 5.06 -3.94 -6.63
CA LEU A 220 4.38 -2.65 -6.71
C LEU A 220 2.90 -2.81 -7.07
N THR A 221 2.60 -3.59 -8.11
CA THR A 221 1.21 -3.85 -8.52
C THR A 221 0.40 -4.47 -7.40
N GLN A 222 0.95 -5.48 -6.72
CA GLN A 222 0.29 -6.12 -5.57
C GLN A 222 0.12 -5.14 -4.40
N SER A 223 1.09 -4.26 -4.16
CA SER A 223 1.01 -3.23 -3.13
C SER A 223 -0.13 -2.24 -3.40
N ILE A 224 -0.33 -1.83 -4.64
CA ILE A 224 -1.44 -0.98 -5.07
C ILE A 224 -2.78 -1.68 -4.83
N MET A 225 -2.91 -2.97 -5.21
CA MET A 225 -4.15 -3.72 -5.01
C MET A 225 -4.50 -3.88 -3.52
N LEU A 226 -3.51 -4.18 -2.69
CA LEU A 226 -3.69 -4.26 -1.24
C LEU A 226 -4.04 -2.89 -0.64
N SER A 227 -3.41 -1.80 -1.11
CA SER A 227 -3.74 -0.45 -0.67
C SER A 227 -5.17 -0.06 -1.00
N LEU A 228 -5.67 -0.42 -2.20
CA LEU A 228 -7.07 -0.20 -2.57
C LEU A 228 -8.05 -0.97 -1.67
N SER A 229 -7.70 -2.20 -1.29
CA SER A 229 -8.51 -2.97 -0.34
C SER A 229 -8.52 -2.32 1.05
N MET A 230 -7.43 -1.65 1.45
CA MET A 230 -7.31 -0.97 2.73
C MET A 230 -8.08 0.37 2.82
N VAL A 231 -8.44 0.99 1.68
CA VAL A 231 -9.14 2.28 1.65
C VAL A 231 -10.45 2.26 2.45
N VAL A 232 -11.19 1.15 2.38
CA VAL A 232 -12.47 1.00 3.12
C VAL A 232 -12.22 0.98 4.63
N PHE A 233 -11.15 0.30 5.08
CA PHE A 233 -10.77 0.25 6.49
C PHE A 233 -10.18 1.58 6.97
N ALA A 234 -9.36 2.23 6.14
CA ALA A 234 -8.80 3.55 6.44
C ALA A 234 -9.91 4.61 6.63
N ALA A 235 -10.99 4.51 5.86
CA ALA A 235 -12.14 5.39 6.00
C ALA A 235 -12.85 5.27 7.38
N LEU A 236 -12.77 4.12 8.06
CA LEU A 236 -13.30 3.96 9.42
C LEU A 236 -12.55 4.80 10.46
N ILE A 237 -11.33 5.19 10.18
CA ILE A 237 -10.51 6.05 11.04
C ILE A 237 -10.36 7.47 10.48
N GLY A 238 -11.29 7.86 9.59
CA GLY A 238 -11.41 9.23 9.09
C GLY A 238 -10.60 9.56 7.86
N ALA A 239 -10.02 8.59 7.17
CA ALA A 239 -9.44 8.84 5.85
C ALA A 239 -10.55 9.13 4.83
N GLY A 240 -10.30 10.10 3.93
CA GLY A 240 -11.19 10.41 2.81
C GLY A 240 -11.18 9.35 1.71
N GLY A 241 -11.98 9.59 0.68
CA GLY A 241 -11.99 8.79 -0.54
C GLY A 241 -13.20 7.88 -0.73
N LEU A 242 -13.12 6.99 -1.73
CA LEU A 242 -14.21 6.07 -2.09
C LEU A 242 -14.61 5.11 -0.95
N GLY A 243 -13.70 4.83 -0.01
CA GLY A 243 -13.99 4.03 1.17
C GLY A 243 -15.06 4.66 2.06
N THR A 244 -15.14 5.99 2.14
CA THR A 244 -16.17 6.70 2.92
C THR A 244 -17.56 6.46 2.36
N GLU A 245 -17.70 6.41 1.03
CA GLU A 245 -18.99 6.14 0.38
C GLU A 245 -19.42 4.67 0.57
N ILE A 246 -18.47 3.73 0.55
CA ILE A 246 -18.75 2.33 0.90
C ILE A 246 -19.25 2.21 2.35
N ASN A 247 -18.57 2.86 3.31
CA ASN A 247 -18.97 2.83 4.72
C ASN A 247 -20.34 3.51 4.93
N ARG A 248 -20.61 4.62 4.22
CA ARG A 248 -21.90 5.28 4.22
C ARG A 248 -23.01 4.39 3.67
N ALA A 249 -22.75 3.70 2.55
CA ALA A 249 -23.67 2.76 1.94
C ALA A 249 -24.01 1.61 2.88
N LEU A 250 -22.98 1.05 3.54
CA LEU A 250 -23.14 -0.04 4.51
C LEU A 250 -23.97 0.41 5.72
N GLY A 251 -23.66 1.59 6.30
CA GLY A 251 -24.37 2.12 7.46
C GLY A 251 -25.82 2.48 7.18
N SER A 252 -26.11 2.99 5.98
CA SER A 252 -27.46 3.38 5.54
C SER A 252 -28.22 2.27 4.79
N ARG A 253 -27.61 1.09 4.58
CA ARG A 253 -28.13 -0.04 3.81
C ARG A 253 -28.54 0.34 2.37
N ARG A 254 -27.83 1.29 1.77
CA ARG A 254 -28.07 1.74 0.39
C ARG A 254 -27.23 0.94 -0.59
N ILE A 255 -27.89 0.00 -1.28
CA ILE A 255 -27.27 -0.88 -2.28
C ILE A 255 -26.77 -0.07 -3.50
N ASP A 256 -27.56 0.92 -3.94
CA ASP A 256 -27.24 1.82 -5.04
C ASP A 256 -25.87 2.49 -4.85
N LEU A 257 -25.71 3.23 -3.74
CA LEU A 257 -24.48 3.93 -3.38
C LEU A 257 -23.30 2.96 -3.23
N GLY A 258 -23.54 1.76 -2.64
CA GLY A 258 -22.51 0.74 -2.48
C GLY A 258 -22.01 0.19 -3.81
N LEU A 259 -22.92 -0.02 -4.79
CA LEU A 259 -22.55 -0.45 -6.14
C LEU A 259 -21.78 0.63 -6.91
N GLU A 260 -22.23 1.89 -6.85
CA GLU A 260 -21.56 3.03 -7.50
C GLU A 260 -20.13 3.18 -6.99
N ALA A 261 -19.93 3.24 -5.66
CA ALA A 261 -18.62 3.37 -5.05
C ALA A 261 -17.74 2.13 -5.27
N GLY A 262 -18.33 0.92 -5.19
CA GLY A 262 -17.62 -0.32 -5.46
C GLY A 262 -17.12 -0.41 -6.89
N LEU A 263 -17.95 -0.07 -7.88
CA LEU A 263 -17.55 -0.04 -9.28
C LEU A 263 -16.47 1.03 -9.53
N ALA A 264 -16.56 2.19 -8.87
CA ALA A 264 -15.53 3.22 -8.96
C ALA A 264 -14.16 2.70 -8.46
N ILE A 265 -14.13 1.97 -7.34
CA ILE A 265 -12.90 1.32 -6.84
C ILE A 265 -12.38 0.30 -7.85
N VAL A 266 -13.25 -0.53 -8.44
CA VAL A 266 -12.84 -1.52 -9.44
C VAL A 266 -12.25 -0.86 -10.68
N VAL A 267 -12.87 0.20 -11.18
CA VAL A 267 -12.35 0.96 -12.33
C VAL A 267 -10.98 1.56 -11.98
N LEU A 268 -10.85 2.20 -10.81
CA LEU A 268 -9.57 2.77 -10.35
C LEU A 268 -8.50 1.67 -10.20
N ALA A 269 -8.86 0.51 -9.67
CA ALA A 269 -7.97 -0.65 -9.56
C ALA A 269 -7.44 -1.10 -10.93
N ILE A 270 -8.34 -1.24 -11.92
CA ILE A 270 -7.97 -1.63 -13.29
C ILE A 270 -7.05 -0.57 -13.91
N VAL A 271 -7.36 0.71 -13.73
CA VAL A 271 -6.54 1.82 -14.25
C VAL A 271 -5.13 1.73 -13.68
N LEU A 272 -4.98 1.65 -12.35
CA LEU A 272 -3.68 1.58 -11.68
C LEU A 272 -2.91 0.30 -12.03
N ASP A 273 -3.56 -0.86 -12.03
CA ASP A 273 -2.96 -2.14 -12.44
C ASP A 273 -2.38 -2.07 -13.86
N ARG A 274 -3.17 -1.58 -14.80
CA ARG A 274 -2.73 -1.51 -16.20
C ARG A 274 -1.63 -0.50 -16.42
N MET A 275 -1.63 0.61 -15.69
CA MET A 275 -0.58 1.62 -15.81
C MET A 275 0.75 1.15 -15.21
N THR A 276 0.72 0.35 -14.15
CA THR A 276 1.93 -0.12 -13.45
C THR A 276 2.55 -1.39 -14.01
N ARG A 277 1.84 -2.14 -14.84
CA ARG A 277 2.40 -3.27 -15.58
C ARG A 277 3.39 -2.78 -16.63
N ILE A 278 4.59 -2.35 -16.20
CA ILE A 278 5.67 -2.03 -17.13
C ILE A 278 5.94 -3.26 -17.97
N GLY A 279 5.77 -3.11 -19.28
CA GLY A 279 5.83 -4.14 -20.29
C GLY A 279 6.83 -5.27 -20.04
N VAL A 280 6.35 -6.34 -19.40
CA VAL A 280 6.94 -7.67 -19.52
C VAL A 280 6.67 -8.25 -20.92
N GLY A 281 6.03 -7.44 -21.78
CA GLY A 281 5.92 -7.66 -23.21
C GLY A 281 7.21 -7.31 -23.90
N GLY A 282 8.20 -8.18 -23.77
CA GLY A 282 9.39 -8.15 -24.62
C GLY A 282 8.98 -7.99 -26.07
N LYS A 283 9.73 -7.16 -26.78
CA LYS A 283 9.72 -7.08 -28.24
C LYS A 283 9.42 -8.45 -28.85
N LYS A 284 8.24 -8.59 -29.46
CA LYS A 284 8.08 -9.51 -30.57
C LYS A 284 8.64 -8.87 -31.81
#